data_a9a1f2b1b35d493cc46bde17eef64de5
#
_entry.id   a9a1f2b1b35d493cc46bde17eef64de5
#
_cell.length_a   1.000
_cell.length_b   1.000
_cell.length_c   1.000
_cell.angle_alpha   90.00
_cell.angle_beta   90.00
_cell.angle_gamma   90.00
#
_symmetry.space_group_name_H-M   'P 1'
#
loop_
_entity.id
_entity.type
_entity.pdbx_description
1 polymer ?
#
loop_
_entity_poly.entity_id
_entity_poly.type
_entity_poly.pdbx_seq_one_letter_code
_entity_poly.pdbx_strand_id
1 'polypeptide(L)'
;MKLRSLLVVLTMLIAAAIVSIAPIAQHLHNDSATHATAASYVQAHSRPSIAEPHPSLTAAHAYNKGLPVKLLQDPWGENQHNSGTDYDHYLSLMADTPTIATLTVPALDVHLPIVHGTSDEALLNGVGHFYGSHLPVGGPGTHAVLAGHHTWPGHTYFSHLENLKEGDRIHINAYGENLTYGVVETHLVYPDDLTKIQPQAGRDLLTLVTCITPEGGQLNEYRLLVTAERIDDAGAAPSATPHVPSIHVQAWMYPRIITAGIALTLALGFTAIWISRKNQRSAKQSKESA
;
A
#
# COMPACT_ATOMS: atom_id res chain seq x y z
N MET A 1 -14.83 -43.26 -19.28
CA MET A 1 -15.53 -42.10 -18.69
C MET A 1 -16.47 -41.53 -19.72
N LYS A 2 -17.75 -41.34 -19.42
CA LYS A 2 -18.73 -40.73 -20.32
C LYS A 2 -18.36 -39.26 -20.56
N LEU A 3 -18.63 -38.70 -21.75
CA LEU A 3 -18.34 -37.29 -22.06
C LEU A 3 -18.87 -36.31 -21.00
N ARG A 4 -20.11 -36.55 -20.52
CA ARG A 4 -20.72 -35.75 -19.45
C ARG A 4 -19.89 -35.73 -18.17
N SER A 5 -19.36 -36.89 -17.73
CA SER A 5 -18.51 -36.97 -16.53
C SER A 5 -17.17 -36.25 -16.71
N LEU A 6 -16.61 -36.31 -17.93
CA LEU A 6 -15.39 -35.56 -18.23
C LEU A 6 -15.63 -34.04 -18.16
N LEU A 7 -16.71 -33.54 -18.75
CA LEU A 7 -17.08 -32.13 -18.72
C LEU A 7 -17.29 -31.63 -17.31
N VAL A 8 -17.98 -32.39 -16.45
CA VAL A 8 -18.17 -32.03 -15.04
C VAL A 8 -16.84 -31.94 -14.29
N VAL A 9 -15.94 -32.91 -14.48
CA VAL A 9 -14.61 -32.86 -13.83
C VAL A 9 -13.80 -31.68 -14.32
N LEU A 10 -13.78 -31.41 -15.62
CA LEU A 10 -13.07 -30.26 -16.19
C LEU A 10 -13.63 -28.93 -15.69
N THR A 11 -14.94 -28.76 -15.64
CA THR A 11 -15.53 -27.53 -15.09
C THR A 11 -15.19 -27.31 -13.62
N MET A 12 -15.19 -28.38 -12.81
CA MET A 12 -14.79 -28.29 -11.40
C MET A 12 -13.31 -27.90 -11.24
N LEU A 13 -12.42 -28.49 -12.05
CA LEU A 13 -10.99 -28.17 -11.98
C LEU A 13 -10.69 -26.74 -12.46
N ILE A 14 -11.37 -26.29 -13.53
CA ILE A 14 -11.26 -24.91 -14.00
C ILE A 14 -11.78 -23.93 -12.94
N ALA A 15 -12.94 -24.23 -12.34
CA ALA A 15 -13.48 -23.40 -11.26
C ALA A 15 -12.53 -23.32 -10.06
N ALA A 16 -11.92 -24.44 -9.66
CA ALA A 16 -10.93 -24.45 -8.58
C ALA A 16 -9.70 -23.58 -8.91
N ALA A 17 -9.22 -23.61 -10.16
CA ALA A 17 -8.13 -22.77 -10.62
C ALA A 17 -8.51 -21.28 -10.58
N ILE A 18 -9.69 -20.92 -11.07
CA ILE A 18 -10.19 -19.53 -11.07
C ILE A 18 -10.33 -19.01 -9.64
N VAL A 19 -10.96 -19.75 -8.73
CA VAL A 19 -11.12 -19.36 -7.31
C VAL A 19 -9.77 -19.19 -6.63
N SER A 20 -8.76 -19.96 -7.02
CA SER A 20 -7.41 -19.84 -6.47
C SER A 20 -6.65 -18.62 -7.01
N ILE A 21 -6.83 -18.27 -8.28
CA ILE A 21 -6.07 -17.18 -8.94
C ILE A 21 -6.75 -15.82 -8.81
N ALA A 22 -8.09 -15.77 -8.75
CA ALA A 22 -8.82 -14.51 -8.72
C ALA A 22 -8.39 -13.55 -7.58
N PRO A 23 -8.17 -14.00 -6.32
CA PRO A 23 -7.70 -13.11 -5.26
C PRO A 23 -6.31 -12.53 -5.54
N ILE A 24 -5.43 -13.31 -6.19
CA ILE A 24 -4.09 -12.85 -6.58
C ILE A 24 -4.21 -11.77 -7.66
N ALA A 25 -4.99 -12.02 -8.69
CA ALA A 25 -5.22 -11.05 -9.78
C ALA A 25 -5.82 -9.74 -9.25
N GLN A 26 -6.77 -9.84 -8.32
CA GLN A 26 -7.37 -8.66 -7.70
C GLN A 26 -6.35 -7.87 -6.86
N HIS A 27 -5.52 -8.55 -6.08
CA HIS A 27 -4.44 -7.92 -5.30
C HIS A 27 -3.47 -7.14 -6.20
N LEU A 28 -2.97 -7.78 -7.25
CA LEU A 28 -2.07 -7.14 -8.21
C LEU A 28 -2.74 -5.96 -8.94
N HIS A 29 -4.02 -6.06 -9.25
CA HIS A 29 -4.77 -4.98 -9.86
C HIS A 29 -4.92 -3.78 -8.90
N ASN A 30 -5.28 -4.02 -7.65
CA ASN A 30 -5.45 -2.98 -6.65
C ASN A 30 -4.14 -2.25 -6.36
N ASP A 31 -3.05 -2.99 -6.14
CA ASP A 31 -1.72 -2.39 -5.93
C ASP A 31 -1.29 -1.56 -7.15
N SER A 32 -1.48 -2.08 -8.37
CA SER A 32 -1.19 -1.34 -9.60
C SER A 32 -2.01 -0.05 -9.70
N ALA A 33 -3.29 -0.08 -9.33
CA ALA A 33 -4.16 1.09 -9.36
C ALA A 33 -3.71 2.16 -8.34
N THR A 34 -3.34 1.74 -7.14
CA THR A 34 -2.85 2.63 -6.09
C THR A 34 -1.52 3.29 -6.50
N HIS A 35 -0.58 2.51 -7.05
CA HIS A 35 0.68 3.02 -7.59
C HIS A 35 0.45 3.98 -8.77
N ALA A 36 -0.50 3.68 -9.67
CA ALA A 36 -0.85 4.56 -10.78
C ALA A 36 -1.43 5.90 -10.30
N THR A 37 -2.22 5.90 -9.22
CA THR A 37 -2.72 7.11 -8.58
C THR A 37 -1.58 7.99 -8.08
N ALA A 38 -0.62 7.41 -7.35
CA ALA A 38 0.56 8.13 -6.88
C ALA A 38 1.40 8.67 -8.05
N ALA A 39 1.64 7.86 -9.08
CA ALA A 39 2.40 8.28 -10.27
C ALA A 39 1.71 9.41 -11.03
N SER A 40 0.38 9.37 -11.17
CA SER A 40 -0.39 10.44 -11.82
C SER A 40 -0.29 11.76 -11.07
N TYR A 41 -0.30 11.72 -9.73
CA TYR A 41 -0.08 12.90 -8.90
C TYR A 41 1.30 13.52 -9.15
N VAL A 42 2.36 12.71 -9.13
CA VAL A 42 3.73 13.18 -9.40
C VAL A 42 3.82 13.80 -10.81
N GLN A 43 3.22 13.17 -11.81
CA GLN A 43 3.20 13.70 -13.18
C GLN A 43 2.46 15.04 -13.28
N ALA A 44 1.30 15.16 -12.63
CA ALA A 44 0.49 16.39 -12.65
C ALA A 44 1.20 17.56 -11.96
N HIS A 45 2.03 17.29 -10.94
CA HIS A 45 2.74 18.31 -10.17
C HIS A 45 4.24 18.39 -10.50
N SER A 46 4.70 17.76 -11.61
CA SER A 46 6.07 17.90 -12.08
C SER A 46 6.38 19.35 -12.43
N ARG A 47 7.37 19.95 -11.77
CA ARG A 47 7.75 21.35 -11.93
C ARG A 47 9.23 21.50 -12.30
N PRO A 48 9.58 22.53 -13.11
CA PRO A 48 10.96 22.92 -13.25
C PRO A 48 11.55 23.35 -11.88
N SER A 49 12.80 22.99 -11.62
CA SER A 49 13.52 23.28 -10.36
C SER A 49 13.60 24.77 -9.97
N ILE A 50 13.29 25.68 -10.89
CA ILE A 50 13.36 27.15 -10.72
C ILE A 50 11.96 27.79 -10.55
N ALA A 51 10.89 27.00 -10.47
CA ALA A 51 9.53 27.53 -10.28
C ALA A 51 9.34 28.04 -8.83
N GLU A 52 8.53 29.10 -8.68
CA GLU A 52 8.09 29.54 -7.33
C GLU A 52 7.31 28.41 -6.63
N PRO A 53 7.39 28.33 -5.26
CA PRO A 53 6.63 27.35 -4.49
C PRO A 53 5.14 27.36 -4.85
N HIS A 54 4.51 26.20 -4.83
CA HIS A 54 3.07 26.13 -5.08
C HIS A 54 2.29 26.87 -3.98
N PRO A 55 1.22 27.63 -4.29
CA PRO A 55 0.42 28.29 -3.25
C PRO A 55 -0.06 27.34 -2.15
N SER A 56 -0.44 26.11 -2.50
CA SER A 56 -0.85 25.08 -1.54
C SER A 56 0.28 24.69 -0.58
N LEU A 57 1.56 24.68 -1.01
CA LEU A 57 2.71 24.46 -0.13
C LEU A 57 2.89 25.62 0.85
N THR A 58 2.77 26.85 0.35
CA THR A 58 2.84 28.06 1.20
C THR A 58 1.76 28.03 2.27
N ALA A 59 0.53 27.66 1.91
CA ALA A 59 -0.57 27.53 2.87
C ALA A 59 -0.33 26.40 3.88
N ALA A 60 0.20 25.26 3.43
CA ALA A 60 0.53 24.12 4.28
C ALA A 60 1.65 24.46 5.29
N HIS A 61 2.70 25.17 4.87
CA HIS A 61 3.74 25.67 5.79
C HIS A 61 3.20 26.66 6.79
N ALA A 62 2.29 27.57 6.38
CA ALA A 62 1.64 28.51 7.27
C ALA A 62 0.77 27.79 8.32
N TYR A 63 0.03 26.76 7.90
CA TYR A 63 -0.73 25.90 8.79
C TYR A 63 0.18 25.19 9.79
N ASN A 64 1.25 24.53 9.32
CA ASN A 64 2.21 23.84 10.19
C ASN A 64 2.81 24.76 11.24
N LYS A 65 3.16 26.00 10.86
CA LYS A 65 3.70 27.00 11.79
C LYS A 65 2.70 27.43 12.87
N GLY A 66 1.41 27.43 12.55
CA GLY A 66 0.33 27.82 13.45
C GLY A 66 -0.29 26.63 14.20
N LEU A 67 0.12 25.39 13.92
CA LEU A 67 -0.49 24.21 14.52
C LEU A 67 -0.17 24.14 16.03
N PRO A 68 -1.19 24.18 16.91
CA PRO A 68 -0.94 24.02 18.32
C PRO A 68 -0.46 22.61 18.63
N VAL A 69 0.50 22.47 19.53
CA VAL A 69 0.91 21.15 20.04
C VAL A 69 -0.27 20.56 20.81
N LYS A 70 -0.97 19.62 20.21
CA LYS A 70 -2.06 18.85 20.84
C LYS A 70 -1.59 17.42 21.03
N LEU A 71 -2.06 16.76 22.08
CA LEU A 71 -1.89 15.32 22.19
C LEU A 71 -2.67 14.66 21.03
N LEU A 72 -1.94 13.94 20.20
CA LEU A 72 -2.52 13.15 19.15
C LEU A 72 -3.28 11.96 19.77
N GLN A 73 -4.29 11.44 19.06
CA GLN A 73 -5.05 10.27 19.50
C GLN A 73 -4.81 9.12 18.51
N ASP A 74 -4.96 7.87 18.94
CA ASP A 74 -4.74 6.72 18.06
C ASP A 74 -5.58 6.83 16.77
N PRO A 75 -4.97 6.67 15.57
CA PRO A 75 -5.67 6.78 14.28
C PRO A 75 -6.82 5.79 14.11
N TRP A 76 -6.80 4.69 14.83
CA TRP A 76 -7.84 3.63 14.79
C TRP A 76 -8.73 3.61 16.04
N GLY A 77 -8.67 4.67 16.88
CA GLY A 77 -9.48 4.77 18.08
C GLY A 77 -10.97 5.00 17.77
N GLU A 78 -11.85 4.47 18.61
CA GLU A 78 -13.32 4.52 18.46
C GLU A 78 -13.92 5.94 18.35
N ASN A 79 -13.18 6.98 18.79
CA ASN A 79 -13.65 8.36 18.87
C ASN A 79 -13.13 9.29 17.75
N GLN A 80 -12.65 8.73 16.64
CA GLN A 80 -12.08 9.50 15.52
C GLN A 80 -13.12 10.16 14.60
N HIS A 81 -14.13 10.80 15.20
CA HIS A 81 -15.04 11.65 14.44
C HIS A 81 -14.50 13.09 14.47
N ASN A 82 -13.46 13.35 13.65
CA ASN A 82 -12.97 14.69 13.45
C ASN A 82 -14.04 15.53 12.77
N SER A 83 -14.40 16.66 13.35
CA SER A 83 -15.41 17.58 12.82
C SER A 83 -15.17 19.00 13.33
N GLY A 84 -15.79 19.97 12.69
CA GLY A 84 -15.74 21.38 13.06
C GLY A 84 -14.82 22.19 12.16
N THR A 85 -14.80 23.50 12.39
CA THR A 85 -14.13 24.48 11.52
C THR A 85 -12.63 24.24 11.35
N ASP A 86 -11.96 23.75 12.38
CA ASP A 86 -10.52 23.46 12.32
C ASP A 86 -10.24 22.26 11.42
N TYR A 87 -11.10 21.23 11.48
CA TYR A 87 -11.00 20.06 10.63
C TYR A 87 -11.38 20.39 9.18
N ASP A 88 -12.42 21.19 8.97
CA ASP A 88 -12.82 21.65 7.63
C ASP A 88 -11.71 22.49 7.00
N HIS A 89 -11.06 23.36 7.79
CA HIS A 89 -9.89 24.10 7.32
C HIS A 89 -8.73 23.18 6.94
N TYR A 90 -8.40 22.19 7.78
CA TYR A 90 -7.40 21.18 7.44
C TYR A 90 -7.72 20.46 6.13
N LEU A 91 -8.96 20.03 5.93
CA LEU A 91 -9.39 19.35 4.69
C LEU A 91 -9.32 20.25 3.45
N SER A 92 -9.37 21.58 3.62
CA SER A 92 -9.25 22.53 2.50
C SER A 92 -7.80 22.75 2.03
N LEU A 93 -6.81 22.36 2.85
CA LEU A 93 -5.40 22.53 2.51
C LEU A 93 -4.94 21.43 1.56
N MET A 94 -4.12 21.77 0.57
CA MET A 94 -3.58 20.81 -0.40
C MET A 94 -4.68 19.98 -1.11
N ALA A 95 -5.89 20.52 -1.26
CA ALA A 95 -7.09 19.81 -1.69
C ALA A 95 -7.38 19.95 -3.20
N ASP A 96 -6.39 20.33 -4.01
CA ASP A 96 -6.53 20.46 -5.49
C ASP A 96 -6.85 19.11 -6.14
N THR A 97 -6.42 18.02 -5.49
CA THR A 97 -6.77 16.63 -5.81
C THR A 97 -7.03 15.86 -4.51
N PRO A 98 -7.71 14.69 -4.57
CA PRO A 98 -7.86 13.84 -3.38
C PRO A 98 -6.53 13.40 -2.76
N THR A 99 -5.46 13.31 -3.56
CA THR A 99 -4.10 13.01 -3.12
C THR A 99 -3.38 14.32 -2.78
N ILE A 100 -2.91 14.45 -1.55
CA ILE A 100 -2.20 15.66 -1.08
C ILE A 100 -0.68 15.60 -1.29
N ALA A 101 -0.13 14.40 -1.31
CA ALA A 101 1.28 14.11 -1.55
C ALA A 101 1.44 12.63 -1.93
N THR A 102 2.66 12.19 -2.23
CA THR A 102 2.97 10.77 -2.40
C THR A 102 4.08 10.34 -1.47
N LEU A 103 3.98 9.09 -1.02
CA LEU A 103 4.98 8.38 -0.22
C LEU A 103 5.69 7.34 -1.09
N THR A 104 7.03 7.33 -1.06
CA THR A 104 7.84 6.27 -1.67
C THR A 104 8.80 5.70 -0.66
N VAL A 105 8.82 4.38 -0.50
CA VAL A 105 9.74 3.64 0.37
C VAL A 105 10.44 2.57 -0.48
N PRO A 106 11.60 2.88 -1.09
CA PRO A 106 12.26 1.98 -2.04
C PRO A 106 12.61 0.61 -1.46
N ALA A 107 13.01 0.55 -0.19
CA ALA A 107 13.37 -0.70 0.49
C ALA A 107 12.19 -1.70 0.58
N LEU A 108 10.96 -1.21 0.49
CA LEU A 108 9.73 -2.02 0.56
C LEU A 108 8.98 -2.08 -0.78
N ASP A 109 9.50 -1.45 -1.84
CA ASP A 109 8.82 -1.28 -3.13
C ASP A 109 7.44 -0.61 -2.99
N VAL A 110 7.30 0.33 -2.04
CA VAL A 110 6.08 1.06 -1.74
C VAL A 110 6.07 2.39 -2.48
N HIS A 111 4.96 2.67 -3.21
CA HIS A 111 4.68 3.96 -3.81
C HIS A 111 3.18 4.25 -3.69
N LEU A 112 2.78 5.08 -2.73
CA LEU A 112 1.40 5.24 -2.31
C LEU A 112 0.98 6.71 -2.32
N PRO A 113 -0.28 7.01 -2.69
CA PRO A 113 -0.86 8.33 -2.47
C PRO A 113 -1.06 8.59 -0.98
N ILE A 114 -0.84 9.82 -0.55
CA ILE A 114 -1.19 10.32 0.77
C ILE A 114 -2.49 11.11 0.64
N VAL A 115 -3.45 10.81 1.51
CA VAL A 115 -4.76 11.45 1.55
C VAL A 115 -5.02 12.07 2.92
N HIS A 116 -6.00 12.98 3.02
CA HIS A 116 -6.39 13.57 4.30
C HIS A 116 -7.06 12.56 5.23
N GLY A 117 -6.70 12.63 6.51
CA GLY A 117 -7.35 11.87 7.57
C GLY A 117 -6.99 10.40 7.59
N THR A 118 -7.57 9.68 8.55
CA THR A 118 -7.34 8.25 8.81
C THR A 118 -8.65 7.47 8.92
N SER A 119 -9.72 7.95 8.27
CA SER A 119 -10.97 7.20 8.16
C SER A 119 -10.75 5.91 7.36
N ASP A 120 -11.64 4.93 7.51
CA ASP A 120 -11.59 3.69 6.73
C ASP A 120 -11.52 3.98 5.23
N GLU A 121 -12.31 4.95 4.75
CA GLU A 121 -12.27 5.36 3.34
C GLU A 121 -10.89 5.92 2.93
N ALA A 122 -10.29 6.76 3.76
CA ALA A 122 -8.96 7.32 3.50
C ALA A 122 -7.90 6.21 3.41
N LEU A 123 -7.90 5.29 4.39
CA LEU A 123 -6.93 4.20 4.46
C LEU A 123 -7.11 3.14 3.36
N LEU A 124 -8.30 3.05 2.75
CA LEU A 124 -8.54 2.21 1.57
C LEU A 124 -8.00 2.84 0.28
N ASN A 125 -7.84 4.16 0.24
CA ASN A 125 -7.34 4.88 -0.93
C ASN A 125 -5.81 5.11 -0.92
N GLY A 126 -5.13 4.75 0.17
CA GLY A 126 -3.69 4.92 0.29
C GLY A 126 -3.22 5.03 1.73
N VAL A 127 -2.33 5.98 1.96
CA VAL A 127 -1.81 6.33 3.28
C VAL A 127 -2.54 7.57 3.78
N GLY A 128 -3.10 7.50 4.99
CA GLY A 128 -3.82 8.60 5.61
C GLY A 128 -2.90 9.55 6.36
N HIS A 129 -2.99 10.86 6.12
CA HIS A 129 -2.33 11.85 6.95
C HIS A 129 -3.09 12.04 8.27
N PHE A 130 -2.38 11.92 9.37
CA PHE A 130 -2.95 11.96 10.71
C PHE A 130 -3.31 13.38 11.13
N TYR A 131 -4.60 13.69 11.25
CA TYR A 131 -5.08 15.01 11.65
C TYR A 131 -4.53 15.39 13.02
N GLY A 132 -4.01 16.60 13.12
CA GLY A 132 -3.35 17.12 14.32
C GLY A 132 -1.83 16.95 14.29
N SER A 133 -1.26 16.14 13.41
CA SER A 133 0.16 16.17 13.06
C SER A 133 0.44 17.22 11.98
N HIS A 134 1.70 17.56 11.76
CA HIS A 134 2.09 18.51 10.70
C HIS A 134 1.85 17.91 9.31
N LEU A 135 1.37 18.72 8.38
CA LEU A 135 1.26 18.33 6.97
C LEU A 135 2.65 17.93 6.42
N PRO A 136 2.71 16.96 5.48
CA PRO A 136 3.96 16.35 5.04
C PRO A 136 4.71 17.21 4.02
N VAL A 137 4.97 18.46 4.39
CA VAL A 137 5.71 19.45 3.59
C VAL A 137 7.06 19.81 4.21
N GLY A 138 7.43 19.15 5.32
CA GLY A 138 8.69 19.34 6.02
C GLY A 138 8.81 20.68 6.74
N GLY A 139 9.97 20.88 7.35
CA GLY A 139 10.37 22.09 8.05
C GLY A 139 10.88 21.85 9.48
N PRO A 140 11.76 22.72 9.99
CA PRO A 140 12.31 22.56 11.33
C PRO A 140 11.22 22.59 12.42
N GLY A 141 11.24 21.59 13.32
CA GLY A 141 10.25 21.44 14.38
C GLY A 141 8.93 20.81 13.95
N THR A 142 8.83 20.30 12.72
CA THR A 142 7.64 19.59 12.26
C THR A 142 7.74 18.08 12.49
N HIS A 143 6.60 17.43 12.67
CA HIS A 143 6.48 15.98 12.71
C HIS A 143 5.21 15.57 11.98
N ALA A 144 5.35 15.05 10.76
CA ALA A 144 4.26 14.51 9.99
C ALA A 144 4.04 13.04 10.37
N VAL A 145 2.78 12.62 10.51
CA VAL A 145 2.44 11.24 10.84
C VAL A 145 1.52 10.68 9.77
N LEU A 146 1.90 9.53 9.22
CA LEU A 146 1.20 8.85 8.15
C LEU A 146 0.78 7.46 8.62
N ALA A 147 -0.50 7.15 8.50
CA ALA A 147 -1.08 5.87 8.89
C ALA A 147 -1.46 5.03 7.68
N GLY A 148 -1.22 3.72 7.77
CA GLY A 148 -1.59 2.77 6.73
C GLY A 148 -1.88 1.39 7.30
N HIS A 149 -2.72 0.61 6.63
CA HIS A 149 -2.98 -0.76 7.04
C HIS A 149 -1.74 -1.65 6.95
N HIS A 150 -1.49 -2.47 7.98
CA HIS A 150 -0.45 -3.51 7.93
C HIS A 150 -0.89 -4.64 7.00
N THR A 151 -2.06 -5.21 7.27
CA THR A 151 -2.61 -6.31 6.46
C THR A 151 -4.04 -5.95 6.06
N TRP A 152 -4.27 -5.81 4.75
CA TRP A 152 -5.60 -5.58 4.21
C TRP A 152 -5.83 -6.48 3.00
N PRO A 153 -6.98 -7.18 2.90
CA PRO A 153 -7.26 -8.04 1.76
C PRO A 153 -7.14 -7.30 0.42
N GLY A 154 -6.25 -7.77 -0.43
CA GLY A 154 -6.09 -7.21 -1.77
C GLY A 154 -5.18 -6.00 -1.89
N HIS A 155 -4.43 -5.62 -0.85
CA HIS A 155 -3.49 -4.49 -0.87
C HIS A 155 -2.22 -4.78 -0.06
N THR A 156 -1.11 -4.20 -0.48
CA THR A 156 0.18 -4.32 0.22
C THR A 156 0.35 -3.25 1.31
N TYR A 157 -0.01 -1.99 1.04
CA TYR A 157 0.16 -0.85 1.96
C TYR A 157 1.45 -0.91 2.81
N PHE A 158 1.32 -1.02 4.16
CA PHE A 158 2.42 -1.12 5.11
C PHE A 158 2.68 -2.56 5.61
N SER A 159 2.31 -3.59 4.82
CA SER A 159 2.42 -5.00 5.20
C SER A 159 3.83 -5.46 5.59
N HIS A 160 4.85 -4.69 5.26
CA HIS A 160 6.26 -5.04 5.50
C HIS A 160 7.03 -3.93 6.20
N LEU A 161 6.32 -3.02 6.89
CA LEU A 161 6.94 -1.85 7.55
C LEU A 161 7.97 -2.26 8.60
N GLU A 162 7.80 -3.43 9.23
CA GLU A 162 8.72 -4.03 10.19
C GLU A 162 10.09 -4.40 9.61
N ASN A 163 10.21 -4.47 8.29
CA ASN A 163 11.48 -4.79 7.63
C ASN A 163 12.38 -3.57 7.41
N LEU A 164 11.88 -2.35 7.65
CA LEU A 164 12.69 -1.15 7.56
C LEU A 164 13.77 -1.12 8.62
N LYS A 165 14.93 -0.64 8.21
CA LYS A 165 16.13 -0.52 9.04
C LYS A 165 16.56 0.94 9.13
N GLU A 166 17.31 1.26 10.19
CA GLU A 166 17.98 2.54 10.32
C GLU A 166 18.79 2.86 9.06
N GLY A 167 18.63 4.08 8.54
CA GLY A 167 19.24 4.56 7.30
C GLY A 167 18.46 4.29 6.03
N ASP A 168 17.42 3.44 6.06
CA ASP A 168 16.51 3.27 4.90
C ASP A 168 15.83 4.59 4.56
N ARG A 169 15.64 4.83 3.27
CA ARG A 169 15.13 6.10 2.77
C ARG A 169 13.62 6.06 2.58
N ILE A 170 12.98 7.17 2.97
CA ILE A 170 11.58 7.46 2.73
C ILE A 170 11.50 8.78 1.99
N HIS A 171 10.74 8.81 0.89
CA HIS A 171 10.57 10.02 0.09
C HIS A 171 9.12 10.47 0.12
N ILE A 172 8.93 11.77 0.27
CA ILE A 172 7.64 12.44 0.09
C ILE A 172 7.75 13.35 -1.12
N ASN A 173 6.78 13.31 -2.03
CA ASN A 173 6.61 14.32 -3.05
C ASN A 173 5.30 15.09 -2.80
N ALA A 174 5.42 16.36 -2.52
CA ALA A 174 4.29 17.26 -2.31
C ALA A 174 4.37 18.40 -3.33
N TYR A 175 3.42 18.48 -4.26
CA TYR A 175 3.38 19.51 -5.32
C TYR A 175 4.69 19.70 -6.09
N GLY A 176 5.43 18.61 -6.31
CA GLY A 176 6.71 18.62 -7.03
C GLY A 176 7.93 18.90 -6.15
N GLU A 177 7.75 19.24 -4.88
CA GLU A 177 8.84 19.27 -3.92
C GLU A 177 9.12 17.87 -3.38
N ASN A 178 10.39 17.47 -3.42
CA ASN A 178 10.85 16.18 -2.95
C ASN A 178 11.54 16.33 -1.59
N LEU A 179 11.03 15.60 -0.61
CA LEU A 179 11.57 15.53 0.73
C LEU A 179 12.14 14.12 0.94
N THR A 180 13.37 14.01 1.43
CA THR A 180 13.99 12.72 1.74
C THR A 180 14.23 12.62 3.24
N TYR A 181 13.80 11.51 3.82
CA TYR A 181 13.97 11.17 5.23
C TYR A 181 14.75 9.87 5.33
N GLY A 182 15.62 9.76 6.35
CA GLY A 182 16.29 8.52 6.74
C GLY A 182 15.67 7.95 8.00
N VAL A 183 15.37 6.67 8.02
CA VAL A 183 14.86 5.97 9.22
C VAL A 183 15.88 6.09 10.34
N VAL A 184 15.43 6.53 11.53
CA VAL A 184 16.28 6.71 12.71
C VAL A 184 15.89 5.83 13.89
N GLU A 185 14.61 5.46 14.00
CA GLU A 185 14.14 4.62 15.11
C GLU A 185 12.85 3.87 14.75
N THR A 186 12.66 2.72 15.38
CA THR A 186 11.45 1.91 15.26
C THR A 186 10.96 1.54 16.65
N HIS A 187 9.66 1.72 16.91
CA HIS A 187 9.05 1.40 18.20
C HIS A 187 7.81 0.55 18.02
N LEU A 188 7.63 -0.39 18.93
CA LEU A 188 6.37 -1.11 19.11
C LEU A 188 5.72 -0.58 20.39
N VAL A 189 4.56 0.04 20.24
CA VAL A 189 3.87 0.72 21.35
C VAL A 189 2.40 0.27 21.44
N TYR A 190 1.78 0.52 22.60
CA TYR A 190 0.34 0.38 22.73
C TYR A 190 -0.38 1.56 22.05
N PRO A 191 -1.67 1.40 21.67
CA PRO A 191 -2.44 2.43 20.95
C PRO A 191 -2.53 3.78 21.66
N ASP A 192 -2.44 3.80 22.97
CA ASP A 192 -2.51 5.00 23.82
C ASP A 192 -1.15 5.67 24.06
N ASP A 193 -0.04 5.02 23.70
CA ASP A 193 1.31 5.60 23.82
C ASP A 193 1.71 6.33 22.52
N LEU A 194 1.31 7.58 22.42
CA LEU A 194 1.63 8.45 21.29
C LEU A 194 2.76 9.44 21.62
N THR A 195 3.56 9.18 22.66
CA THR A 195 4.65 10.06 23.09
C THR A 195 5.75 10.18 22.03
N LYS A 196 5.94 9.14 21.24
CA LYS A 196 6.97 9.06 20.19
C LYS A 196 6.66 9.85 18.91
N ILE A 197 5.41 10.22 18.70
CA ILE A 197 4.99 10.97 17.50
C ILE A 197 4.79 12.47 17.78
N GLN A 198 5.24 12.96 18.92
CA GLN A 198 5.21 14.38 19.25
C GLN A 198 6.32 15.15 18.50
N PRO A 199 6.06 16.39 18.04
CA PRO A 199 7.06 17.21 17.40
C PRO A 199 8.24 17.50 18.36
N GLN A 200 9.45 17.56 17.81
CA GLN A 200 10.68 17.83 18.53
C GLN A 200 11.33 19.12 18.00
N ALA A 201 11.70 20.01 18.87
CA ALA A 201 12.25 21.32 18.48
C ALA A 201 13.47 21.17 17.53
N GLY A 202 13.40 21.85 16.40
CA GLY A 202 14.47 21.90 15.41
C GLY A 202 14.60 20.67 14.50
N ARG A 203 13.94 19.56 14.83
CA ARG A 203 13.94 18.35 13.97
C ARG A 203 12.81 18.40 12.96
N ASP A 204 13.03 17.84 11.77
CA ASP A 204 12.02 17.61 10.74
C ASP A 204 11.77 16.10 10.66
N LEU A 205 10.65 15.65 11.23
CA LEU A 205 10.36 14.24 11.46
C LEU A 205 9.16 13.77 10.64
N LEU A 206 9.25 12.51 10.23
CA LEU A 206 8.17 11.75 9.60
C LEU A 206 8.02 10.41 10.32
N THR A 207 6.81 10.05 10.75
CA THR A 207 6.54 8.73 11.30
C THR A 207 5.50 7.99 10.45
N LEU A 208 5.84 6.77 10.05
CA LEU A 208 4.91 5.81 9.45
C LEU A 208 4.33 4.95 10.58
N VAL A 209 3.00 4.81 10.61
CA VAL A 209 2.27 4.09 11.66
C VAL A 209 1.41 2.99 11.06
N THR A 210 1.48 1.81 11.63
CA THR A 210 0.58 0.71 11.27
C THR A 210 0.18 -0.12 12.48
N CYS A 211 -0.97 -0.81 12.38
CA CYS A 211 -1.36 -1.81 13.37
C CYS A 211 -0.57 -3.09 13.16
N ILE A 212 -0.06 -3.71 14.20
CA ILE A 212 0.64 -4.98 14.09
C ILE A 212 0.17 -5.95 15.17
N THR A 213 0.21 -7.24 14.84
CA THR A 213 -0.10 -8.34 15.76
C THR A 213 1.17 -9.16 15.92
N PRO A 214 1.91 -9.03 17.03
CA PRO A 214 3.05 -9.88 17.32
C PRO A 214 2.65 -11.36 17.46
N GLU A 215 3.62 -12.26 17.30
CA GLU A 215 3.37 -13.68 17.52
C GLU A 215 2.80 -13.94 18.92
N GLY A 216 1.63 -14.58 18.98
CA GLY A 216 0.92 -14.87 20.24
C GLY A 216 0.15 -13.71 20.86
N GLY A 217 0.16 -12.53 20.23
CA GLY A 217 -0.62 -11.34 20.64
C GLY A 217 -2.07 -11.35 20.12
N GLN A 218 -2.84 -10.37 20.59
CA GLN A 218 -4.19 -10.12 20.09
C GLN A 218 -4.13 -9.34 18.77
N LEU A 219 -5.16 -9.44 17.94
CA LEU A 219 -5.26 -8.76 16.67
C LEU A 219 -5.17 -7.23 16.86
N ASN A 220 -4.22 -6.59 16.17
CA ASN A 220 -4.01 -5.13 16.21
C ASN A 220 -3.73 -4.55 17.60
N GLU A 221 -3.16 -5.35 18.50
CA GLU A 221 -2.88 -4.94 19.88
C GLU A 221 -1.85 -3.81 19.96
N TYR A 222 -0.93 -3.74 19.00
CA TYR A 222 0.17 -2.79 19.01
C TYR A 222 0.14 -1.87 17.79
N ARG A 223 0.87 -0.75 17.91
CA ARG A 223 1.23 0.15 16.81
C ARG A 223 2.72 0.05 16.55
N LEU A 224 3.10 -0.25 15.31
CA LEU A 224 4.46 -0.13 14.85
C LEU A 224 4.68 1.30 14.36
N LEU A 225 5.63 1.99 14.95
CA LEU A 225 6.06 3.34 14.60
C LEU A 225 7.44 3.25 13.97
N VAL A 226 7.59 3.70 12.72
CA VAL A 226 8.89 3.87 12.07
C VAL A 226 9.10 5.35 11.87
N THR A 227 10.01 5.93 12.65
CA THR A 227 10.34 7.36 12.62
C THR A 227 11.58 7.59 11.77
N ALA A 228 11.48 8.57 10.90
CA ALA A 228 12.55 9.03 10.03
C ALA A 228 12.77 10.53 10.20
N GLU A 229 14.01 10.99 10.03
CA GLU A 229 14.40 12.38 10.11
C GLU A 229 14.85 12.89 8.75
N ARG A 230 14.57 14.15 8.47
CA ARG A 230 14.96 14.81 7.24
C ARG A 230 16.47 14.71 7.02
N ILE A 231 16.86 14.30 5.81
CA ILE A 231 18.26 14.29 5.39
C ILE A 231 18.43 15.23 4.19
N ASP A 232 19.48 16.05 4.23
CA ASP A 232 19.88 16.91 3.12
C ASP A 232 20.63 16.08 2.08
N ASP A 233 19.89 15.17 1.46
CA ASP A 233 20.45 14.32 0.41
C ASP A 233 19.96 14.79 -0.95
N ALA A 234 20.85 15.48 -1.68
CA ALA A 234 20.66 15.78 -3.09
C ALA A 234 20.73 14.51 -3.98
N GLY A 235 20.86 13.34 -3.37
CA GLY A 235 20.85 12.03 -4.00
C GLY A 235 19.45 11.73 -4.51
N ALA A 236 19.31 11.78 -5.82
CA ALA A 236 18.20 11.32 -6.65
C ALA A 236 16.85 11.22 -5.93
N ALA A 237 16.09 12.33 -5.94
CA ALA A 237 14.65 12.22 -5.87
C ALA A 237 14.22 11.02 -6.74
N PRO A 238 13.26 10.19 -6.26
CA PRO A 238 12.76 9.10 -7.09
C PRO A 238 12.46 9.68 -8.45
N SER A 239 13.12 9.15 -9.47
CA SER A 239 12.92 9.59 -10.84
C SER A 239 11.41 9.61 -11.08
N ALA A 240 10.88 10.62 -11.76
CA ALA A 240 9.49 10.70 -12.21
C ALA A 240 9.12 9.58 -13.21
N THR A 241 10.00 8.60 -13.39
CA THR A 241 9.69 7.37 -14.11
C THR A 241 8.61 6.63 -13.35
N PRO A 242 7.51 6.25 -14.03
CA PRO A 242 6.48 5.43 -13.43
C PRO A 242 7.15 4.21 -12.77
N HIS A 243 7.03 4.13 -11.46
CA HIS A 243 7.48 2.95 -10.73
C HIS A 243 6.61 1.79 -11.19
N VAL A 244 7.20 0.84 -11.91
CA VAL A 244 6.52 -0.41 -12.23
C VAL A 244 6.68 -1.28 -10.99
N PRO A 245 5.60 -1.52 -10.23
CA PRO A 245 5.71 -2.33 -9.02
C PRO A 245 6.26 -3.70 -9.39
N SER A 246 7.27 -4.15 -8.68
CA SER A 246 7.74 -5.51 -8.81
C SER A 246 6.64 -6.45 -8.28
N ILE A 247 6.39 -7.55 -9.01
CA ILE A 247 5.41 -8.54 -8.55
C ILE A 247 6.03 -9.31 -7.38
N HIS A 248 5.76 -8.85 -6.16
CA HIS A 248 6.15 -9.57 -4.96
C HIS A 248 5.15 -10.68 -4.67
N VAL A 249 5.61 -11.94 -4.83
CA VAL A 249 4.80 -13.10 -4.45
C VAL A 249 4.78 -13.22 -2.94
N GLN A 250 3.68 -12.84 -2.34
CA GLN A 250 3.47 -12.92 -0.88
C GLN A 250 3.22 -14.37 -0.43
N ALA A 251 3.55 -14.67 0.82
CA ALA A 251 3.45 -16.03 1.37
C ALA A 251 2.06 -16.69 1.17
N TRP A 252 0.98 -15.92 1.29
CA TRP A 252 -0.39 -16.40 1.10
C TRP A 252 -0.74 -16.76 -0.36
N MET A 253 0.06 -16.31 -1.35
CA MET A 253 -0.15 -16.60 -2.77
C MET A 253 0.36 -17.99 -3.14
N TYR A 254 1.44 -18.49 -2.49
CA TYR A 254 2.03 -19.79 -2.83
C TYR A 254 1.05 -20.95 -2.80
N PRO A 255 0.27 -21.20 -1.73
CA PRO A 255 -0.68 -22.32 -1.71
C PRO A 255 -1.74 -22.20 -2.81
N ARG A 256 -2.15 -20.98 -3.18
CA ARG A 256 -3.12 -20.75 -4.25
C ARG A 256 -2.54 -21.03 -5.62
N ILE A 257 -1.31 -20.61 -5.89
CA ILE A 257 -0.59 -20.89 -7.14
C ILE A 257 -0.40 -22.39 -7.30
N ILE A 258 0.01 -23.08 -6.25
CA ILE A 258 0.19 -24.56 -6.24
C ILE A 258 -1.15 -25.24 -6.53
N THR A 259 -2.24 -24.84 -5.85
CA THR A 259 -3.57 -25.43 -6.05
C THR A 259 -4.05 -25.24 -7.49
N ALA A 260 -3.89 -24.05 -8.05
CA ALA A 260 -4.24 -23.76 -9.44
C ALA A 260 -3.41 -24.60 -10.42
N GLY A 261 -2.11 -24.71 -10.17
CA GLY A 261 -1.20 -25.54 -10.98
C GLY A 261 -1.60 -27.02 -10.97
N ILE A 262 -1.91 -27.57 -9.81
CA ILE A 262 -2.40 -28.97 -9.68
C ILE A 262 -3.72 -29.14 -10.43
N ALA A 263 -4.67 -28.23 -10.26
CA ALA A 263 -5.98 -28.31 -10.93
C ALA A 263 -5.84 -28.29 -12.46
N LEU A 264 -5.00 -27.41 -13.00
CA LEU A 264 -4.73 -27.33 -14.43
C LEU A 264 -4.02 -28.58 -14.98
N THR A 265 -3.02 -29.08 -14.24
CA THR A 265 -2.29 -30.31 -14.63
C THR A 265 -3.23 -31.51 -14.68
N LEU A 266 -4.11 -31.67 -13.70
CA LEU A 266 -5.12 -32.72 -13.68
C LEU A 266 -6.11 -32.55 -14.85
N ALA A 267 -6.57 -31.34 -15.14
CA ALA A 267 -7.47 -31.07 -16.25
C ALA A 267 -6.85 -31.49 -17.59
N LEU A 268 -5.59 -31.12 -17.82
CA LEU A 268 -4.84 -31.52 -19.03
C LEU A 268 -4.64 -33.03 -19.08
N GLY A 269 -4.28 -33.67 -17.98
CA GLY A 269 -4.12 -35.14 -17.90
C GLY A 269 -5.41 -35.89 -18.21
N PHE A 270 -6.54 -35.49 -17.62
CA PHE A 270 -7.84 -36.11 -17.91
C PHE A 270 -8.25 -35.93 -19.35
N THR A 271 -8.00 -34.76 -19.93
CA THR A 271 -8.28 -34.49 -21.36
C THR A 271 -7.44 -35.37 -22.27
N ALA A 272 -6.13 -35.47 -22.01
CA ALA A 272 -5.21 -36.30 -22.79
C ALA A 272 -5.59 -37.79 -22.74
N ILE A 273 -5.89 -38.32 -21.55
CA ILE A 273 -6.34 -39.72 -21.37
C ILE A 273 -7.66 -39.98 -22.14
N TRP A 274 -8.59 -39.03 -22.08
CA TRP A 274 -9.87 -39.14 -22.77
C TRP A 274 -9.69 -39.19 -24.31
N ILE A 275 -8.85 -38.27 -24.85
CA ILE A 275 -8.53 -38.23 -26.28
C ILE A 275 -7.88 -39.58 -26.72
N SER A 276 -6.87 -40.03 -25.98
CA SER A 276 -6.17 -41.29 -26.28
C SER A 276 -7.14 -42.47 -26.31
N ARG A 277 -8.02 -42.60 -25.33
CA ARG A 277 -9.03 -43.66 -25.25
C ARG A 277 -10.05 -43.57 -26.39
N LYS A 278 -10.44 -42.35 -26.80
CA LYS A 278 -11.34 -42.13 -27.94
C LYS A 278 -10.69 -42.59 -29.25
N ASN A 279 -9.45 -42.21 -29.49
CA ASN A 279 -8.70 -42.59 -30.71
C ASN A 279 -8.49 -44.10 -30.79
N GLN A 280 -8.18 -44.77 -29.68
CA GLN A 280 -8.04 -46.24 -29.64
C GLN A 280 -9.36 -46.95 -29.98
N ARG A 281 -10.52 -46.44 -29.52
CA ARG A 281 -11.84 -46.99 -29.83
C ARG A 281 -12.18 -46.82 -31.30
N SER A 282 -11.91 -45.66 -31.90
CA SER A 282 -12.11 -45.38 -33.33
C SER A 282 -11.23 -46.29 -34.22
N ALA A 283 -9.96 -46.47 -33.83
CA ALA A 283 -9.04 -47.38 -34.56
C ALA A 283 -9.47 -48.87 -34.49
N LYS A 284 -10.06 -49.28 -33.34
CA LYS A 284 -10.59 -50.67 -33.21
C LYS A 284 -11.85 -50.87 -34.07
N GLN A 285 -12.77 -49.91 -34.09
CA GLN A 285 -13.98 -49.98 -34.93
C GLN A 285 -13.65 -50.01 -36.44
N SER A 286 -12.65 -49.22 -36.86
CA SER A 286 -12.19 -49.24 -38.27
C SER A 286 -11.56 -50.56 -38.66
N LYS A 287 -10.93 -51.30 -37.76
CA LYS A 287 -10.38 -52.63 -38.02
C LYS A 287 -11.43 -53.77 -38.01
N GLU A 288 -12.56 -53.59 -37.33
CA GLU A 288 -13.66 -54.57 -37.25
C GLU A 288 -14.63 -54.41 -38.44
N SER A 289 -14.58 -53.28 -39.16
CA SER A 289 -15.42 -52.96 -40.31
C SER A 289 -14.70 -53.15 -41.66
N ALA A 290 -13.43 -53.50 -41.68
CA ALA A 290 -12.60 -53.85 -42.85
C ALA A 290 -12.40 -55.35 -42.93
#